data_1edba6677131fe8b5a6d53ca3888c159
#
_entry.id   1edba6677131fe8b5a6d53ca3888c159
#
_cell.length_a   1.000
_cell.length_b   1.000
_cell.length_c   1.000
_cell.angle_alpha   90.00
_cell.angle_beta   90.00
_cell.angle_gamma   90.00
#
_symmetry.space_group_name_H-M   'P 1'
#
loop_
_entity.id
_entity.type
_entity.pdbx_description
1 polymer ?
#
loop_
_entity_poly.entity_id
_entity_poly.type
_entity_poly.pdbx_seq_one_letter_code
_entity_poly.pdbx_strand_id
1 'polypeptide(L)'
;LPVMISETAADYYHSRTPAVAREVSRASQISGIEDNSMLAQFTGHLHADVNLYENFIDLFGVKFASPLSNSGRSFYKYFLVDSTNAEGRKTYKIRFHPKSVATPVLDGEVNIDSASYALRSARVKMAKGVNVNWIRHLAIEIDNRLTADSLWFPQREKMTADFTLTKSESSKMLAFLGSREVTYSDVKFDTPIPKQILGTSANVVLSDDAISGKRVEWDSLRPYALSQKEKTIYRMVDSIQQVPLYKNIYTVLNTIIGGYYNTKYVGIGPHSKA
;
A
#
# COMPACT_ATOMS: atom_id res chain seq x y z
N LEU A 1 13.01 13.91 -1.37
CA LEU A 1 12.82 14.25 0.04
C LEU A 1 11.49 13.64 0.49
N PRO A 2 11.43 12.98 1.66
CA PRO A 2 10.18 12.52 2.24
C PRO A 2 9.34 13.72 2.69
N VAL A 3 8.06 13.71 2.38
CA VAL A 3 7.15 14.84 2.68
C VAL A 3 6.14 14.49 3.77
N MET A 4 5.84 13.22 3.93
CA MET A 4 4.90 12.70 4.91
C MET A 4 5.27 11.26 5.27
N ILE A 5 5.05 10.90 6.51
CA ILE A 5 5.05 9.52 7.00
C ILE A 5 3.84 9.31 7.89
N SER A 6 3.15 8.21 7.71
CA SER A 6 2.05 7.79 8.57
C SER A 6 2.31 6.38 9.07
N GLU A 7 2.02 6.15 10.34
CA GLU A 7 2.15 4.84 10.97
C GLU A 7 0.88 4.54 11.76
N THR A 8 0.36 3.33 11.60
CA THR A 8 -0.84 2.87 12.30
C THR A 8 -0.59 1.46 12.83
N ALA A 9 -0.89 1.26 14.10
CA ALA A 9 -0.96 -0.06 14.72
C ALA A 9 -2.43 -0.41 14.94
N ALA A 10 -2.87 -1.57 14.42
CA ALA A 10 -4.26 -1.97 14.46
C ALA A 10 -4.41 -3.48 14.64
N ASP A 11 -5.54 -3.89 15.22
CA ASP A 11 -6.02 -5.28 15.19
C ASP A 11 -6.94 -5.46 13.99
N TYR A 12 -6.65 -6.47 13.18
CA TYR A 12 -7.47 -6.82 12.02
C TYR A 12 -8.27 -8.09 12.29
N TYR A 13 -9.59 -7.99 12.12
CA TYR A 13 -10.55 -9.08 12.31
C TYR A 13 -11.18 -9.44 10.98
N HIS A 14 -11.12 -10.71 10.64
CA HIS A 14 -11.72 -11.21 9.41
C HIS A 14 -12.50 -12.49 9.66
N SER A 15 -13.72 -12.57 9.11
CA SER A 15 -14.54 -13.79 9.10
C SER A 15 -15.32 -13.89 7.80
N ARG A 16 -15.53 -15.12 7.33
CA ARG A 16 -16.39 -15.38 6.18
C ARG A 16 -17.85 -15.56 6.57
N THR A 17 -18.10 -16.06 7.79
CA THR A 17 -19.46 -16.32 8.28
C THR A 17 -19.58 -15.95 9.77
N PRO A 18 -20.26 -14.83 10.09
CA PRO A 18 -20.73 -13.79 9.16
C PRO A 18 -19.57 -13.09 8.43
N ALA A 19 -19.85 -12.51 7.27
CA ALA A 19 -18.82 -11.77 6.52
C ALA A 19 -18.44 -10.50 7.29
N VAL A 20 -17.21 -10.48 7.81
CA VAL A 20 -16.66 -9.36 8.59
C VAL A 20 -15.23 -9.11 8.13
N ALA A 21 -14.91 -7.84 7.88
CA ALA A 21 -13.56 -7.34 7.74
C ALA A 21 -13.49 -6.01 8.50
N ARG A 22 -12.81 -5.98 9.63
CA ARG A 22 -12.75 -4.81 10.54
C ARG A 22 -11.32 -4.56 10.97
N GLU A 23 -10.94 -3.31 10.95
CA GLU A 23 -9.67 -2.81 11.49
C GLU A 23 -9.96 -1.97 12.74
N VAL A 24 -9.37 -2.33 13.85
CA VAL A 24 -9.45 -1.57 15.11
C VAL A 24 -8.10 -0.92 15.35
N SER A 25 -8.02 0.38 15.06
CA SER A 25 -6.80 1.16 15.27
C SER A 25 -6.52 1.33 16.76
N ARG A 26 -5.35 0.88 17.21
CA ARG A 26 -4.83 1.07 18.56
C ARG A 26 -4.07 2.38 18.69
N ALA A 27 -3.33 2.72 17.66
CA ALA A 27 -2.53 3.94 17.60
C ALA A 27 -2.35 4.37 16.15
N SER A 28 -2.31 5.68 15.93
CA SER A 28 -1.98 6.27 14.65
C SER A 28 -1.16 7.52 14.87
N GLN A 29 -0.14 7.71 14.05
CA GLN A 29 0.63 8.95 14.01
C GLN A 29 0.91 9.35 12.56
N ILE A 30 0.90 10.65 12.34
CA ILE A 30 1.25 11.26 11.06
C ILE A 30 2.31 12.30 11.35
N SER A 31 3.37 12.30 10.55
CA SER A 31 4.43 13.31 10.58
C SER A 31 4.59 13.88 9.19
N GLY A 32 4.74 15.17 9.06
CA GLY A 32 4.83 15.86 7.77
C GLY A 32 3.59 16.67 7.45
N ILE A 33 3.17 16.67 6.21
CA ILE A 33 2.02 17.45 5.74
C ILE A 33 0.72 16.77 6.18
N GLU A 34 0.03 17.37 7.15
CA GLU A 34 -1.21 16.80 7.72
C GLU A 34 -2.46 17.14 6.90
N ASP A 35 -2.55 18.35 6.34
CA ASP A 35 -3.75 18.87 5.68
C ASP A 35 -3.64 18.87 4.15
N ASN A 36 -3.45 17.69 3.55
CA ASN A 36 -3.47 17.62 2.10
C ASN A 36 -4.45 16.56 1.59
N SER A 37 -5.66 17.01 1.23
CA SER A 37 -6.70 16.16 0.65
C SER A 37 -6.22 15.37 -0.56
N MET A 38 -5.28 15.92 -1.33
CA MET A 38 -4.69 15.24 -2.48
C MET A 38 -3.75 14.11 -2.07
N LEU A 39 -2.81 14.34 -1.14
CA LEU A 39 -1.96 13.26 -0.62
C LEU A 39 -2.81 12.17 0.01
N ALA A 40 -3.86 12.53 0.75
CA ALA A 40 -4.81 11.57 1.30
C ALA A 40 -5.52 10.75 0.21
N GLN A 41 -5.93 11.40 -0.90
CA GLN A 41 -6.56 10.71 -2.03
C GLN A 41 -5.58 9.71 -2.69
N PHE A 42 -4.35 10.12 -2.97
CA PHE A 42 -3.36 9.23 -3.59
C PHE A 42 -2.90 8.12 -2.64
N THR A 43 -2.67 8.43 -1.36
CA THR A 43 -2.29 7.41 -0.37
C THR A 43 -3.44 6.45 -0.08
N GLY A 44 -4.70 6.91 -0.17
CA GLY A 44 -5.88 6.06 -0.08
C GLY A 44 -5.87 4.91 -1.10
N HIS A 45 -5.42 5.17 -2.31
CA HIS A 45 -5.31 4.13 -3.35
C HIS A 45 -4.20 3.09 -3.07
N LEU A 46 -3.22 3.39 -2.21
CA LEU A 46 -2.24 2.40 -1.77
C LEU A 46 -2.82 1.36 -0.80
N HIS A 47 -4.04 1.57 -0.29
CA HIS A 47 -4.76 0.61 0.56
C HIS A 47 -5.51 -0.46 -0.25
N ALA A 48 -5.13 -0.70 -1.50
CA ALA A 48 -5.69 -1.78 -2.30
C ALA A 48 -5.38 -3.14 -1.65
N ASP A 49 -6.38 -4.00 -1.59
CA ASP A 49 -6.21 -5.41 -1.21
C ASP A 49 -5.66 -6.18 -2.42
N VAL A 50 -4.47 -6.77 -2.26
CA VAL A 50 -3.76 -7.43 -3.35
C VAL A 50 -3.84 -8.95 -3.18
N ASN A 51 -4.92 -9.54 -3.67
CA ASN A 51 -5.07 -10.98 -3.70
C ASN A 51 -4.67 -11.55 -5.08
N LEU A 52 -3.46 -12.12 -5.18
CA LEU A 52 -2.96 -12.70 -6.42
C LEU A 52 -3.70 -13.99 -6.85
N TYR A 53 -4.53 -14.58 -6.02
CA TYR A 53 -5.34 -15.75 -6.37
C TYR A 53 -6.66 -15.39 -7.06
N GLU A 54 -7.09 -14.13 -6.99
CA GLU A 54 -8.25 -13.66 -7.74
C GLU A 54 -7.98 -13.57 -9.24
N ASN A 55 -9.03 -13.61 -10.06
CA ASN A 55 -8.85 -13.50 -11.51
C ASN A 55 -8.35 -12.11 -11.93
N PHE A 56 -8.84 -11.08 -11.25
CA PHE A 56 -8.44 -9.70 -11.48
C PHE A 56 -8.22 -9.00 -10.14
N ILE A 57 -7.20 -8.16 -10.10
CA ILE A 57 -6.84 -7.34 -8.95
C ILE A 57 -7.17 -5.90 -9.30
N ASP A 58 -7.94 -5.22 -8.45
CA ASP A 58 -8.22 -3.79 -8.63
C ASP A 58 -7.07 -2.97 -8.06
N LEU A 59 -6.36 -2.27 -8.92
CA LEU A 59 -5.25 -1.40 -8.55
C LEU A 59 -5.51 -0.02 -9.16
N PHE A 60 -5.74 0.96 -8.32
CA PHE A 60 -6.02 2.34 -8.74
C PHE A 60 -7.23 2.46 -9.68
N GLY A 61 -8.29 1.68 -9.43
CA GLY A 61 -9.50 1.65 -10.24
C GLY A 61 -9.34 0.94 -11.59
N VAL A 62 -8.22 0.25 -11.80
CA VAL A 62 -7.94 -0.54 -13.01
C VAL A 62 -7.82 -2.01 -12.65
N LYS A 63 -8.52 -2.88 -13.37
CA LYS A 63 -8.50 -4.33 -13.16
C LYS A 63 -7.32 -4.97 -13.89
N PHE A 64 -6.33 -5.41 -13.15
CA PHE A 64 -5.18 -6.15 -13.64
C PHE A 64 -5.46 -7.65 -13.66
N ALA A 65 -5.16 -8.32 -14.74
CA ALA A 65 -5.20 -9.79 -14.77
C ALA A 65 -4.16 -10.36 -13.80
N SER A 66 -4.57 -11.29 -12.93
CA SER A 66 -3.65 -11.89 -11.97
C SER A 66 -2.82 -13.00 -12.59
N PRO A 67 -1.52 -13.08 -12.29
CA PRO A 67 -0.67 -14.18 -12.77
C PRO A 67 -0.96 -15.53 -12.10
N LEU A 68 -1.59 -15.57 -10.94
CA LEU A 68 -1.93 -16.84 -10.26
C LEU A 68 -3.37 -17.26 -10.47
N SER A 69 -4.13 -16.52 -11.27
CA SER A 69 -5.52 -16.86 -11.58
C SER A 69 -5.65 -18.08 -12.49
N ASN A 70 -6.83 -18.68 -12.48
CA ASN A 70 -7.17 -19.76 -13.42
C ASN A 70 -7.01 -19.34 -14.89
N SER A 71 -7.30 -18.08 -15.20
CA SER A 71 -7.14 -17.48 -16.53
C SER A 71 -5.73 -16.98 -16.83
N GLY A 72 -4.81 -17.05 -15.87
CA GLY A 72 -3.46 -16.51 -15.98
C GLY A 72 -2.70 -16.96 -17.23
N ARG A 73 -2.89 -18.22 -17.64
CA ARG A 73 -2.28 -18.77 -18.87
C ARG A 73 -2.70 -18.03 -20.14
N SER A 74 -3.84 -17.38 -20.16
CA SER A 74 -4.29 -16.57 -21.30
C SER A 74 -3.50 -15.27 -21.43
N PHE A 75 -3.06 -14.72 -20.32
CA PHE A 75 -2.39 -13.42 -20.26
C PHE A 75 -0.86 -13.52 -20.18
N TYR A 76 -0.32 -14.62 -19.60
CA TYR A 76 1.10 -14.72 -19.26
C TYR A 76 1.80 -15.93 -19.87
N LYS A 77 3.12 -15.79 -20.05
CA LYS A 77 4.07 -16.89 -20.25
C LYS A 77 4.83 -17.10 -18.94
N TYR A 78 5.03 -18.35 -18.54
CA TYR A 78 5.68 -18.72 -17.28
C TYR A 78 6.96 -19.48 -17.55
N PHE A 79 7.97 -19.22 -16.73
CA PHE A 79 9.28 -19.83 -16.81
C PHE A 79 9.70 -20.29 -15.41
N LEU A 80 9.97 -21.57 -15.25
CA LEU A 80 10.64 -22.07 -14.04
C LEU A 80 12.10 -21.64 -14.13
N VAL A 81 12.52 -20.74 -13.23
CA VAL A 81 13.87 -20.17 -13.25
C VAL A 81 14.80 -20.97 -12.35
N ASP A 82 14.29 -21.37 -11.18
CA ASP A 82 15.09 -22.03 -10.16
C ASP A 82 14.22 -22.86 -9.21
N SER A 83 14.88 -23.73 -8.44
CA SER A 83 14.27 -24.40 -7.31
C SER A 83 15.26 -24.41 -6.15
N THR A 84 14.90 -23.77 -5.06
CA THR A 84 15.73 -23.62 -3.87
C THR A 84 15.13 -24.34 -2.68
N ASN A 85 15.99 -24.80 -1.77
CA ASN A 85 15.54 -25.27 -0.46
C ASN A 85 15.75 -24.13 0.55
N ALA A 86 14.65 -23.60 1.08
CA ALA A 86 14.67 -22.57 2.10
C ALA A 86 13.89 -23.06 3.32
N GLU A 87 14.49 -22.99 4.50
CA GLU A 87 13.88 -23.44 5.77
C GLU A 87 13.38 -24.89 5.72
N GLY A 88 14.16 -25.79 5.09
CA GLY A 88 13.83 -27.21 4.95
C GLY A 88 12.70 -27.52 3.94
N ARG A 89 12.21 -26.52 3.20
CA ARG A 89 11.14 -26.67 2.20
C ARG A 89 11.63 -26.30 0.80
N LYS A 90 11.32 -27.15 -0.16
CA LYS A 90 11.62 -26.87 -1.57
C LYS A 90 10.66 -25.80 -2.09
N THR A 91 11.19 -24.83 -2.81
CA THR A 91 10.46 -23.70 -3.36
C THR A 91 10.77 -23.55 -4.84
N TYR A 92 9.77 -23.37 -5.67
CA TYR A 92 9.90 -23.11 -7.09
C TYR A 92 9.87 -21.60 -7.33
N LYS A 93 10.91 -21.07 -7.98
CA LYS A 93 10.94 -19.70 -8.46
C LYS A 93 10.44 -19.65 -9.89
N ILE A 94 9.29 -19.03 -10.08
CA ILE A 94 8.62 -18.90 -11.38
C ILE A 94 8.62 -17.45 -11.79
N ARG A 95 9.19 -17.16 -12.94
CA ARG A 95 9.10 -15.85 -13.60
C ARG A 95 7.95 -15.87 -14.58
N PHE A 96 7.22 -14.78 -14.67
CA PHE A 96 6.14 -14.64 -15.64
C PHE A 96 6.26 -13.30 -16.37
N HIS A 97 5.86 -13.32 -17.65
CA HIS A 97 5.84 -12.14 -18.51
C HIS A 97 4.50 -12.07 -19.24
N PRO A 98 3.94 -10.89 -19.45
CA PRO A 98 2.70 -10.74 -20.22
C PRO A 98 2.90 -11.14 -21.69
N LYS A 99 1.88 -11.76 -22.29
CA LYS A 99 1.82 -12.03 -23.74
C LYS A 99 1.47 -10.79 -24.54
N SER A 100 0.70 -9.88 -23.92
CA SER A 100 0.21 -8.63 -24.51
C SER A 100 -0.05 -7.63 -23.38
N VAL A 101 0.00 -6.35 -23.69
CA VAL A 101 -0.33 -5.23 -22.80
C VAL A 101 -1.66 -4.56 -23.16
N ALA A 102 -2.44 -5.17 -24.05
CA ALA A 102 -3.77 -4.67 -24.40
C ALA A 102 -4.76 -4.72 -23.22
N THR A 103 -4.55 -5.67 -22.30
CA THR A 103 -5.22 -5.73 -21.00
C THR A 103 -4.20 -5.34 -19.93
N PRO A 104 -4.59 -4.63 -18.86
CA PRO A 104 -3.70 -4.33 -17.75
C PRO A 104 -3.14 -5.62 -17.13
N VAL A 105 -1.83 -5.74 -17.12
CA VAL A 105 -1.09 -6.94 -16.72
C VAL A 105 0.13 -6.57 -15.89
N LEU A 106 0.60 -7.55 -15.12
CA LEU A 106 1.80 -7.45 -14.29
C LEU A 106 2.97 -8.17 -14.96
N ASP A 107 4.18 -7.88 -14.53
CA ASP A 107 5.42 -8.57 -14.87
C ASP A 107 6.16 -8.86 -13.58
N GLY A 108 6.79 -10.03 -13.44
CA GLY A 108 7.53 -10.31 -12.22
C GLY A 108 7.83 -11.78 -11.97
N GLU A 109 7.98 -12.08 -10.69
CA GLU A 109 8.30 -13.43 -10.22
C GLU A 109 7.53 -13.79 -8.95
N VAL A 110 7.28 -15.08 -8.80
CA VAL A 110 6.65 -15.68 -7.63
C VAL A 110 7.45 -16.87 -7.15
N ASN A 111 7.49 -17.05 -5.85
CA ASN A 111 8.06 -18.22 -5.20
C ASN A 111 6.91 -19.07 -4.64
N ILE A 112 6.84 -20.32 -5.06
CA ILE A 112 5.76 -21.27 -4.74
C ILE A 112 6.33 -22.41 -3.91
N ASP A 113 5.71 -22.73 -2.77
CA ASP A 113 6.04 -23.89 -1.97
C ASP A 113 5.72 -25.18 -2.74
N SER A 114 6.65 -26.13 -2.78
CA SER A 114 6.49 -27.34 -3.58
C SER A 114 5.53 -28.36 -2.98
N ALA A 115 5.28 -28.29 -1.68
CA ALA A 115 4.42 -29.24 -0.98
C ALA A 115 2.94 -28.81 -0.98
N SER A 116 2.69 -27.53 -0.68
CA SER A 116 1.34 -26.98 -0.60
C SER A 116 0.90 -26.23 -1.86
N TYR A 117 1.83 -25.92 -2.76
CA TYR A 117 1.64 -25.04 -3.92
C TYR A 117 1.18 -23.62 -3.54
N ALA A 118 1.36 -23.25 -2.28
CA ALA A 118 1.03 -21.91 -1.81
C ALA A 118 2.10 -20.87 -2.23
N LEU A 119 1.66 -19.64 -2.39
CA LEU A 119 2.54 -18.50 -2.62
C LEU A 119 3.38 -18.24 -1.36
N ARG A 120 4.70 -18.33 -1.48
CA ARG A 120 5.65 -17.90 -0.44
C ARG A 120 5.97 -16.42 -0.54
N SER A 121 6.24 -15.98 -1.75
CA SER A 121 6.48 -14.55 -1.99
C SER A 121 6.20 -14.18 -3.43
N ALA A 122 5.91 -12.91 -3.64
CA ALA A 122 5.75 -12.31 -4.96
C ALA A 122 6.52 -10.99 -5.05
N ARG A 123 7.12 -10.74 -6.21
CA ARG A 123 7.73 -9.47 -6.57
C ARG A 123 7.21 -9.14 -7.95
N VAL A 124 6.20 -8.29 -7.99
CA VAL A 124 5.48 -7.98 -9.24
C VAL A 124 5.45 -6.48 -9.47
N LYS A 125 5.40 -6.09 -10.71
CA LYS A 125 5.33 -4.69 -11.14
C LYS A 125 4.35 -4.55 -12.29
N MET A 126 3.83 -3.37 -12.49
CA MET A 126 3.07 -3.03 -13.69
C MET A 126 3.93 -3.28 -14.94
N ALA A 127 3.39 -4.00 -15.90
CA ALA A 127 4.12 -4.31 -17.13
C ALA A 127 4.38 -3.04 -17.95
N LYS A 128 5.53 -3.00 -18.60
CA LYS A 128 5.90 -1.87 -19.47
C LYS A 128 4.88 -1.76 -20.62
N GLY A 129 4.35 -0.56 -20.82
CA GLY A 129 3.33 -0.28 -21.85
C GLY A 129 1.90 -0.32 -21.33
N VAL A 130 1.64 -0.82 -20.13
CA VAL A 130 0.35 -0.63 -19.45
C VAL A 130 0.23 0.83 -19.01
N ASN A 131 -0.92 1.43 -19.29
CA ASN A 131 -1.20 2.81 -18.91
C ASN A 131 -2.25 2.84 -17.80
N VAL A 132 -1.88 3.41 -16.68
CA VAL A 132 -2.78 3.73 -15.57
C VAL A 132 -2.65 5.22 -15.31
N ASN A 133 -3.78 5.93 -15.27
CA ASN A 133 -3.78 7.38 -15.08
C ASN A 133 -2.94 7.78 -13.86
N TRP A 134 -2.07 8.76 -14.02
CA TRP A 134 -1.20 9.34 -12.99
C TRP A 134 -0.12 8.40 -12.42
N ILE A 135 -0.07 7.12 -12.85
CA ILE A 135 0.89 6.13 -12.35
C ILE A 135 1.90 5.79 -13.43
N ARG A 136 3.17 6.06 -13.16
CA ARG A 136 4.30 5.68 -14.04
C ARG A 136 4.82 4.29 -13.74
N HIS A 137 4.95 3.98 -12.47
CA HIS A 137 5.45 2.70 -12.00
C HIS A 137 4.63 2.24 -10.80
N LEU A 138 4.35 0.96 -10.77
CA LEU A 138 3.71 0.29 -9.65
C LEU A 138 4.50 -0.99 -9.37
N ALA A 139 4.88 -1.20 -8.12
CA ALA A 139 5.53 -2.42 -7.66
C ALA A 139 4.82 -2.93 -6.40
N ILE A 140 4.69 -4.25 -6.32
CA ILE A 140 4.06 -4.93 -5.19
C ILE A 140 4.98 -6.07 -4.75
N GLU A 141 5.25 -6.12 -3.47
CA GLU A 141 6.01 -7.18 -2.81
C GLU A 141 5.12 -7.83 -1.77
N ILE A 142 5.05 -9.14 -1.80
CA ILE A 142 4.31 -9.95 -0.84
C ILE A 142 5.27 -11.01 -0.29
N ASP A 143 5.34 -11.12 1.01
CA ASP A 143 6.05 -12.18 1.72
C ASP A 143 5.06 -12.89 2.64
N ASN A 144 4.85 -14.18 2.40
CA ASN A 144 4.00 -15.03 3.20
C ASN A 144 4.85 -15.91 4.12
N ARG A 145 4.33 -16.20 5.29
CA ARG A 145 4.94 -17.09 6.27
C ARG A 145 4.00 -18.25 6.58
N LEU A 146 4.59 -19.42 6.79
CA LEU A 146 3.87 -20.57 7.33
C LEU A 146 3.65 -20.33 8.83
N THR A 147 2.39 -20.32 9.25
CA THR A 147 2.02 -20.17 10.66
C THR A 147 2.19 -21.49 11.42
N ALA A 148 2.09 -21.44 12.75
CA ALA A 148 2.13 -22.64 13.59
C ALA A 148 1.02 -23.64 13.22
N ASP A 149 -0.13 -23.15 12.75
CA ASP A 149 -1.26 -23.96 12.29
C ASP A 149 -1.06 -24.53 10.87
N SER A 150 0.14 -24.43 10.31
CA SER A 150 0.49 -24.91 8.96
C SER A 150 -0.29 -24.21 7.84
N LEU A 151 -0.74 -23.00 8.06
CA LEU A 151 -1.40 -22.15 7.06
C LEU A 151 -0.44 -21.08 6.56
N TRP A 152 -0.47 -20.80 5.27
CA TRP A 152 0.26 -19.68 4.70
C TRP A 152 -0.54 -18.39 4.90
N PHE A 153 0.11 -17.40 5.49
CA PHE A 153 -0.51 -16.09 5.75
C PHE A 153 0.48 -14.97 5.43
N PRO A 154 0.00 -13.82 4.95
CA PRO A 154 0.85 -12.66 4.71
C PRO A 154 1.61 -12.27 5.97
N GLN A 155 2.92 -12.11 5.84
CA GLN A 155 3.77 -11.55 6.89
C GLN A 155 4.06 -10.08 6.61
N ARG A 156 4.31 -9.78 5.33
CA ARG A 156 4.64 -8.43 4.87
C ARG A 156 4.10 -8.21 3.47
N GLU A 157 3.47 -7.09 3.29
CA GLU A 157 3.00 -6.59 2.00
C GLU A 157 3.50 -5.17 1.80
N LYS A 158 4.06 -4.90 0.64
CA LYS A 158 4.53 -3.57 0.29
C LYS A 158 4.06 -3.20 -1.09
N MET A 159 3.43 -2.04 -1.19
CA MET A 159 3.06 -1.42 -2.46
C MET A 159 3.81 -0.11 -2.61
N THR A 160 4.38 0.10 -3.78
CA THR A 160 5.08 1.34 -4.13
C THR A 160 4.56 1.83 -5.47
N ALA A 161 4.14 3.08 -5.52
CA ALA A 161 3.64 3.72 -6.74
C ALA A 161 4.33 5.06 -6.99
N ASP A 162 4.72 5.28 -8.24
CA ASP A 162 5.30 6.53 -8.72
C ASP A 162 4.19 7.33 -9.43
N PHE A 163 3.77 8.42 -8.78
CA PHE A 163 2.69 9.29 -9.23
C PHE A 163 3.24 10.48 -9.99
N THR A 164 2.67 10.76 -11.17
CA THR A 164 3.00 11.93 -11.98
C THR A 164 1.84 12.92 -11.96
N LEU A 165 2.09 14.15 -11.55
CA LEU A 165 1.07 15.17 -11.39
C LEU A 165 0.90 16.06 -12.62
N THR A 166 1.91 16.16 -13.49
CA THR A 166 1.87 17.01 -14.69
C THR A 166 2.33 16.24 -15.92
N LYS A 167 1.60 16.40 -17.03
CA LYS A 167 1.95 15.85 -18.35
C LYS A 167 2.61 16.89 -19.29
N SER A 168 3.11 18.00 -18.78
CA SER A 168 3.68 19.05 -19.65
C SER A 168 5.10 18.68 -20.09
N GLU A 169 5.35 18.66 -21.39
CA GLU A 169 6.67 18.41 -21.99
C GLU A 169 7.69 19.53 -21.66
N SER A 170 7.22 20.72 -21.28
CA SER A 170 8.04 21.91 -21.07
C SER A 170 8.28 22.29 -19.61
N SER A 171 7.58 21.70 -18.64
CA SER A 171 7.77 21.98 -17.22
C SER A 171 8.45 20.83 -16.50
N LYS A 172 9.23 21.14 -15.46
CA LYS A 172 9.80 20.14 -14.56
C LYS A 172 8.68 19.24 -14.08
N MET A 173 8.78 17.95 -14.42
CA MET A 173 7.79 16.94 -14.09
C MET A 173 7.66 16.85 -12.56
N LEU A 174 6.49 17.20 -12.06
CA LEU A 174 6.18 17.03 -10.65
C LEU A 174 5.72 15.60 -10.43
N ALA A 175 6.48 14.84 -9.65
CA ALA A 175 6.21 13.46 -9.34
C ALA A 175 6.51 13.19 -7.86
N PHE A 176 5.80 12.25 -7.27
CA PHE A 176 6.11 11.76 -5.94
C PHE A 176 6.00 10.25 -5.86
N LEU A 177 6.78 9.66 -4.97
CA LEU A 177 6.78 8.24 -4.69
C LEU A 177 5.93 7.99 -3.44
N GLY A 178 4.85 7.25 -3.60
CA GLY A 178 4.07 6.71 -2.48
C GLY A 178 4.48 5.27 -2.18
N SER A 179 4.62 4.94 -0.91
CA SER A 179 4.87 3.56 -0.47
C SER A 179 4.04 3.26 0.76
N ARG A 180 3.36 2.12 0.74
CA ARG A 180 2.67 1.55 1.90
C ARG A 180 3.26 0.19 2.20
N GLU A 181 3.56 -0.05 3.45
CA GLU A 181 4.01 -1.35 3.95
C GLU A 181 3.12 -1.79 5.10
N VAL A 182 2.66 -3.03 5.05
CA VAL A 182 1.87 -3.66 6.11
C VAL A 182 2.63 -4.88 6.59
N THR A 183 2.75 -5.01 7.89
CA THR A 183 3.32 -6.19 8.54
C THR A 183 2.30 -6.80 9.47
N TYR A 184 2.09 -8.10 9.34
CA TYR A 184 1.17 -8.86 10.18
C TYR A 184 1.96 -9.63 11.24
N SER A 185 1.54 -9.49 12.49
CA SER A 185 2.06 -10.25 13.65
C SER A 185 0.89 -10.85 14.43
N ASP A 186 1.19 -11.80 15.29
CA ASP A 186 0.22 -12.40 16.22
C ASP A 186 -1.06 -12.94 15.56
N VAL A 187 -0.89 -13.55 14.38
CA VAL A 187 -2.01 -14.11 13.61
C VAL A 187 -2.62 -15.30 14.36
N LYS A 188 -3.92 -15.25 14.57
CA LYS A 188 -4.72 -16.30 15.24
C LYS A 188 -5.87 -16.71 14.35
N PHE A 189 -6.02 -18.00 14.13
CA PHE A 189 -7.16 -18.57 13.38
C PHE A 189 -8.21 -19.09 14.36
N ASP A 190 -9.44 -19.23 13.89
CA ASP A 190 -10.58 -19.80 14.60
C ASP A 190 -10.84 -19.17 15.98
N THR A 191 -10.43 -17.93 16.16
CA THR A 191 -10.66 -17.15 17.38
C THR A 191 -11.96 -16.36 17.25
N PRO A 192 -12.87 -16.44 18.25
CA PRO A 192 -14.12 -15.69 18.21
C PRO A 192 -13.88 -14.18 18.13
N ILE A 193 -14.53 -13.53 17.18
CA ILE A 193 -14.51 -12.06 17.08
C ILE A 193 -15.36 -11.48 18.20
N PRO A 194 -14.87 -10.47 18.94
CA PRO A 194 -15.64 -9.82 20.00
C PRO A 194 -16.98 -9.27 19.49
N LYS A 195 -18.04 -9.47 20.25
CA LYS A 195 -19.41 -9.05 19.86
C LYS A 195 -19.52 -7.56 19.54
N GLN A 196 -18.75 -6.73 20.23
CA GLN A 196 -18.69 -5.29 20.01
C GLN A 196 -18.23 -4.94 18.58
N ILE A 197 -17.24 -5.70 18.08
CA ILE A 197 -16.69 -5.51 16.72
C ILE A 197 -17.68 -6.03 15.67
N LEU A 198 -18.37 -7.14 15.94
CA LEU A 198 -19.38 -7.67 15.04
C LEU A 198 -20.56 -6.72 14.84
N GLY A 199 -20.94 -5.98 15.88
CA GLY A 199 -22.05 -5.02 15.85
C GLY A 199 -21.73 -3.68 15.17
N THR A 200 -20.48 -3.40 14.86
CA THR A 200 -20.05 -2.14 14.28
C THR A 200 -20.20 -2.15 12.75
N SER A 201 -20.82 -1.10 12.20
CA SER A 201 -20.96 -0.94 10.74
C SER A 201 -19.72 -0.34 10.08
N ALA A 202 -18.89 0.37 10.82
CA ALA A 202 -17.66 0.99 10.31
C ALA A 202 -16.57 -0.05 10.04
N ASN A 203 -15.85 0.08 8.92
CA ASN A 203 -14.73 -0.80 8.58
C ASN A 203 -13.47 -0.50 9.43
N VAL A 204 -13.32 0.76 9.85
CA VAL A 204 -12.23 1.20 10.74
C VAL A 204 -12.85 1.76 12.00
N VAL A 205 -12.42 1.26 13.14
CA VAL A 205 -12.86 1.67 14.49
C VAL A 205 -11.65 2.22 15.21
N LEU A 206 -11.79 3.38 15.85
CA LEU A 206 -10.77 3.92 16.75
C LEU A 206 -10.98 3.31 18.14
N SER A 207 -9.94 2.75 18.73
CA SER A 207 -9.99 2.33 20.14
C SER A 207 -10.04 3.53 21.08
N ASP A 208 -10.54 3.34 22.28
CA ASP A 208 -10.57 4.39 23.31
C ASP A 208 -9.16 4.92 23.62
N ASP A 209 -8.14 4.09 23.54
CA ASP A 209 -6.75 4.50 23.71
C ASP A 209 -6.26 5.38 22.55
N ALA A 210 -6.66 5.11 21.32
CA ALA A 210 -6.36 5.93 20.16
C ALA A 210 -7.04 7.31 20.23
N ILE A 211 -8.24 7.37 20.80
CA ILE A 211 -9.01 8.64 21.00
C ILE A 211 -8.43 9.46 22.15
N SER A 212 -7.93 8.83 23.20
CA SER A 212 -7.49 9.51 24.43
C SER A 212 -6.18 10.30 24.30
N GLY A 213 -5.50 10.24 23.14
CA GLY A 213 -4.26 10.96 22.89
C GLY A 213 -3.09 10.58 23.84
N LYS A 214 -3.18 9.42 24.49
CA LYS A 214 -2.09 8.89 25.31
C LYS A 214 -0.84 8.73 24.46
N ARG A 215 0.29 9.15 25.04
CA ARG A 215 1.60 9.00 24.40
C ARG A 215 1.88 7.51 24.18
N VAL A 216 1.83 7.08 22.94
CA VAL A 216 2.02 5.69 22.55
C VAL A 216 3.52 5.39 22.46
N GLU A 217 3.94 4.31 23.09
CA GLU A 217 5.31 3.83 22.96
C GLU A 217 5.42 2.94 21.70
N TRP A 218 5.71 3.60 20.58
CA TRP A 218 5.74 2.96 19.25
C TRP A 218 6.69 1.76 19.17
N ASP A 219 7.81 1.79 19.90
CA ASP A 219 8.77 0.70 19.89
C ASP A 219 8.19 -0.62 20.44
N SER A 220 7.16 -0.53 21.30
CA SER A 220 6.46 -1.72 21.80
C SER A 220 5.39 -2.26 20.85
N LEU A 221 4.87 -1.41 19.96
CA LEU A 221 3.85 -1.79 18.98
C LEU A 221 4.43 -2.30 17.66
N ARG A 222 5.64 -1.90 17.34
CA ARG A 222 6.29 -2.31 16.09
C ARG A 222 6.78 -3.75 16.21
N PRO A 223 6.48 -4.61 15.20
CA PRO A 223 7.02 -5.97 15.17
C PRO A 223 8.54 -5.99 14.94
N TYR A 224 9.12 -4.91 14.43
CA TYR A 224 10.55 -4.73 14.18
C TYR A 224 11.02 -3.35 14.58
N ALA A 225 12.26 -3.25 15.07
CA ALA A 225 12.89 -1.95 15.29
C ALA A 225 13.10 -1.19 13.97
N LEU A 226 12.89 0.11 13.98
CA LEU A 226 13.13 0.95 12.81
C LEU A 226 14.58 0.82 12.34
N SER A 227 14.76 0.60 11.05
CA SER A 227 16.07 0.64 10.39
C SER A 227 16.68 2.06 10.45
N GLN A 228 17.97 2.18 10.23
CA GLN A 228 18.63 3.49 10.19
C GLN A 228 18.07 4.39 9.06
N LYS A 229 17.64 3.80 7.95
CA LYS A 229 16.99 4.53 6.86
C LYS A 229 15.65 5.11 7.30
N GLU A 230 14.81 4.33 7.97
CA GLU A 230 13.52 4.77 8.48
C GLU A 230 13.68 5.86 9.54
N LYS A 231 14.57 5.67 10.51
CA LYS A 231 14.92 6.73 11.49
C LYS A 231 15.37 8.04 10.82
N THR A 232 16.07 7.92 9.70
CA THR A 232 16.50 9.10 8.94
C THR A 232 15.32 9.76 8.24
N ILE A 233 14.37 8.98 7.70
CA ILE A 233 13.13 9.48 7.07
C ILE A 233 12.31 10.27 8.10
N TYR A 234 12.08 9.72 9.29
CA TYR A 234 11.37 10.43 10.37
C TYR A 234 12.03 11.77 10.70
N ARG A 235 13.35 11.78 10.92
CA ARG A 235 14.09 13.03 11.20
C ARG A 235 14.01 14.04 10.05
N MET A 236 14.05 13.57 8.79
CA MET A 236 13.91 14.43 7.63
C MET A 236 12.51 15.05 7.55
N VAL A 237 11.45 14.27 7.78
CA VAL A 237 10.07 14.75 7.75
C VAL A 237 9.85 15.81 8.84
N ASP A 238 10.31 15.58 10.06
CA ASP A 238 10.20 16.55 11.16
C ASP A 238 10.99 17.83 10.87
N SER A 239 12.18 17.72 10.27
CA SER A 239 13.02 18.86 9.93
C SER A 239 12.45 19.70 8.79
N ILE A 240 11.80 19.07 7.82
CA ILE A 240 11.31 19.73 6.60
C ILE A 240 10.16 20.70 6.91
N GLN A 241 9.37 20.42 7.93
CA GLN A 241 8.28 21.30 8.38
C GLN A 241 8.79 22.66 8.88
N GLN A 242 10.04 22.72 9.34
CA GLN A 242 10.67 23.94 9.88
C GLN A 242 11.26 24.83 8.78
N VAL A 243 11.33 24.35 7.53
CA VAL A 243 11.92 25.10 6.41
C VAL A 243 10.90 26.03 5.77
N PRO A 244 11.08 27.37 5.80
CA PRO A 244 10.13 28.32 5.22
C PRO A 244 9.86 28.10 3.72
N LEU A 245 10.90 27.71 2.98
CA LEU A 245 10.79 27.39 1.53
C LEU A 245 9.81 26.24 1.28
N TYR A 246 9.73 25.29 2.20
CA TYR A 246 8.84 24.14 2.11
C TYR A 246 7.36 24.54 2.20
N LYS A 247 7.01 25.47 3.11
CA LYS A 247 5.66 26.02 3.22
C LYS A 247 5.23 26.71 1.92
N ASN A 248 6.15 27.40 1.25
CA ASN A 248 5.88 28.07 -0.02
C ASN A 248 5.68 27.06 -1.16
N ILE A 249 6.51 26.02 -1.25
CA ILE A 249 6.34 24.91 -2.23
C ILE A 249 5.01 24.20 -1.99
N TYR A 250 4.65 23.95 -0.75
CA TYR A 250 3.37 23.35 -0.38
C TYR A 250 2.18 24.19 -0.82
N THR A 251 2.22 25.52 -0.56
CA THR A 251 1.18 26.46 -1.00
C THR A 251 1.04 26.47 -2.52
N VAL A 252 2.16 26.49 -3.25
CA VAL A 252 2.17 26.45 -4.72
C VAL A 252 1.60 25.11 -5.23
N LEU A 253 1.96 24.00 -4.62
CA LEU A 253 1.43 22.68 -4.96
C LEU A 253 -0.08 22.60 -4.75
N ASN A 254 -0.57 23.03 -3.60
CA ASN A 254 -2.01 23.07 -3.31
C ASN A 254 -2.77 23.96 -4.29
N THR A 255 -2.17 25.08 -4.69
CA THR A 255 -2.79 26.01 -5.66
C THR A 255 -2.87 25.39 -7.07
N ILE A 256 -1.79 24.73 -7.52
CA ILE A 256 -1.74 24.13 -8.86
C ILE A 256 -2.70 22.93 -8.96
N ILE A 257 -2.84 22.16 -7.91
CA ILE A 257 -3.56 20.88 -7.93
C ILE A 257 -4.99 21.05 -7.40
N GLY A 258 -5.17 21.79 -6.33
CA GLY A 258 -6.49 22.09 -5.77
C GLY A 258 -7.27 23.13 -6.57
N GLY A 259 -6.59 23.87 -7.44
CA GLY A 259 -7.17 24.95 -8.22
C GLY A 259 -7.62 26.16 -7.38
N TYR A 260 -7.41 26.12 -6.06
CA TYR A 260 -7.81 27.18 -5.15
C TYR A 260 -6.65 27.62 -4.28
N TYR A 261 -6.46 28.93 -4.19
CA TYR A 261 -5.57 29.56 -3.24
C TYR A 261 -6.38 30.49 -2.35
N ASN A 262 -6.51 30.13 -1.08
CA ASN A 262 -7.21 30.95 -0.10
C ASN A 262 -6.23 31.59 0.87
N THR A 263 -6.25 32.92 0.94
CA THR A 263 -5.62 33.68 2.00
C THR A 263 -6.71 34.24 2.93
N LYS A 264 -6.32 34.79 4.07
CA LYS A 264 -7.24 35.44 5.02
C LYS A 264 -8.13 36.51 4.37
N TYR A 265 -7.74 37.06 3.20
CA TYR A 265 -8.40 38.21 2.55
C TYR A 265 -8.78 37.96 1.08
N VAL A 266 -8.19 36.98 0.42
CA VAL A 266 -8.39 36.73 -1.03
C VAL A 266 -8.40 35.25 -1.32
N GLY A 267 -9.42 34.79 -2.03
CA GLY A 267 -9.51 33.46 -2.63
C GLY A 267 -9.32 33.54 -4.15
N ILE A 268 -8.38 32.79 -4.70
CA ILE A 268 -8.16 32.66 -6.15
C ILE A 268 -8.46 31.20 -6.52
N GLY A 269 -9.40 30.99 -7.44
CA GLY A 269 -9.78 29.66 -7.91
C GLY A 269 -10.22 29.69 -9.37
N PRO A 270 -10.38 28.54 -10.04
CA PRO A 270 -10.87 28.51 -11.41
C PRO A 270 -12.30 29.08 -11.45
N HIS A 271 -12.51 30.07 -12.30
CA HIS A 271 -13.85 30.53 -12.61
C HIS A 271 -14.60 29.44 -13.37
N SER A 272 -15.56 28.77 -12.73
CA SER A 272 -16.61 28.10 -13.47
C SER A 272 -17.49 29.16 -14.11
N LYS A 273 -17.37 29.36 -15.43
CA LYS A 273 -18.44 30.03 -16.17
C LYS A 273 -19.66 29.13 -16.09
N ALA A 274 -20.68 29.58 -15.36
CA ALA A 274 -22.01 29.01 -15.42
C ALA A 274 -22.58 29.11 -16.85
#